data_74e4528359ffb099c4b640f60fe1a147
#
_entry.id   74e4528359ffb099c4b640f60fe1a147
#
_cell.length_a   1.000
_cell.length_b   1.000
_cell.length_c   1.000
_cell.angle_alpha   90.00
_cell.angle_beta   90.00
_cell.angle_gamma   90.00
#
_symmetry.space_group_name_H-M   'P 1'
#
loop_
_entity.id
_entity.type
_entity.pdbx_description
1 polymer ?
#
loop_
_entity_poly.entity_id
_entity_poly.type
_entity_poly.pdbx_seq_one_letter_code
_entity_poly.pdbx_strand_id
1 'polypeptide(L)'
;MSVSTSPTVVLPPLDAQAERLISLGLIADPDALRAEASRLATATPEGSLLVLHERVLPASKLAHLMRLPAPGRAGAAGEVREGFVVEDMTDVDDFRPTAHAVLPDADVYVVADPTRGDEMRSWSPAEALPAMTDAGRTPLTLVEGIHWALQTPGIIEANACFMTIGSRKTKPNGDLDTRTPALWISSGTGRDGRARKGAPKVGWCWWGNRHTWLGLASAAGRV
;
A
#
# COMPACT_ATOMS: atom_id res chain seq x y z
N MET A 1 -4.63 28.60 11.57
CA MET A 1 -4.03 27.36 11.02
C MET A 1 -5.16 26.60 10.34
N SER A 2 -5.21 26.58 9.01
CA SER A 2 -6.24 25.85 8.26
C SER A 2 -5.92 24.36 8.33
N VAL A 3 -6.76 23.58 8.99
CA VAL A 3 -6.69 22.12 8.95
C VAL A 3 -7.15 21.73 7.55
N SER A 4 -6.22 21.41 6.67
CA SER A 4 -6.52 20.80 5.38
C SER A 4 -7.06 19.39 5.67
N THR A 5 -8.35 19.23 5.65
CA THR A 5 -8.99 17.91 5.65
C THR A 5 -8.65 17.25 4.32
N SER A 6 -7.71 16.31 4.32
CA SER A 6 -7.52 15.41 3.18
C SER A 6 -8.87 14.77 2.84
N PRO A 7 -9.25 14.67 1.55
CA PRO A 7 -10.49 13.99 1.18
C PRO A 7 -10.44 12.57 1.75
N THR A 8 -11.48 12.17 2.44
CA THR A 8 -11.64 10.78 2.89
C THR A 8 -11.74 9.91 1.64
N VAL A 9 -10.67 9.20 1.33
CA VAL A 9 -10.63 8.29 0.19
C VAL A 9 -11.41 7.05 0.58
N VAL A 10 -12.66 6.96 0.10
CA VAL A 10 -13.58 5.86 0.42
C VAL A 10 -13.24 4.65 -0.45
N LEU A 11 -13.02 3.50 0.17
CA LEU A 11 -12.87 2.23 -0.52
C LEU A 11 -14.21 1.79 -1.12
N PRO A 12 -14.22 1.24 -2.37
CA PRO A 12 -15.41 0.64 -2.94
C PRO A 12 -15.87 -0.58 -2.11
N PRO A 13 -17.13 -1.05 -2.28
CA PRO A 13 -17.57 -2.34 -1.73
C PRO A 13 -16.67 -3.50 -2.16
N LEU A 14 -16.59 -4.58 -1.36
CA LEU A 14 -15.64 -5.68 -1.60
C LEU A 14 -15.89 -6.41 -2.92
N ASP A 15 -17.12 -6.51 -3.39
CA ASP A 15 -17.47 -7.05 -4.71
C ASP A 15 -16.88 -6.21 -5.85
N ALA A 16 -16.99 -4.91 -5.78
CA ALA A 16 -16.38 -3.99 -6.74
C ALA A 16 -14.84 -4.06 -6.70
N GLN A 17 -14.25 -4.25 -5.51
CA GLN A 17 -12.83 -4.48 -5.35
C GLN A 17 -12.38 -5.80 -6.00
N ALA A 18 -13.16 -6.87 -5.85
CA ALA A 18 -12.90 -8.16 -6.49
C ALA A 18 -12.92 -8.02 -8.02
N GLU A 19 -13.96 -7.39 -8.60
CA GLU A 19 -14.04 -7.14 -10.05
C GLU A 19 -12.85 -6.34 -10.57
N ARG A 20 -12.39 -5.35 -9.82
CA ARG A 20 -11.19 -4.59 -10.18
C ARG A 20 -9.95 -5.48 -10.21
N LEU A 21 -9.74 -6.33 -9.22
CA LEU A 21 -8.60 -7.28 -9.19
C LEU A 21 -8.69 -8.29 -10.35
N ILE A 22 -9.88 -8.80 -10.66
CA ILE A 22 -10.12 -9.69 -11.81
C ILE A 22 -9.76 -8.98 -13.12
N SER A 23 -10.14 -7.73 -13.27
CA SER A 23 -9.86 -6.94 -14.48
C SER A 23 -8.37 -6.70 -14.73
N LEU A 24 -7.51 -6.87 -13.72
CA LEU A 24 -6.05 -6.81 -13.85
C LEU A 24 -5.44 -8.03 -14.54
N GLY A 25 -6.23 -9.11 -14.75
CA GLY A 25 -5.82 -10.30 -15.49
C GLY A 25 -4.86 -11.24 -14.76
N LEU A 26 -4.72 -11.11 -13.43
CA LEU A 26 -3.81 -11.95 -12.62
C LEU A 26 -4.54 -13.00 -11.77
N ILE A 27 -5.87 -13.03 -11.80
CA ILE A 27 -6.68 -13.94 -10.98
C ILE A 27 -6.93 -15.23 -11.76
N ALA A 28 -6.43 -16.34 -11.22
CA ALA A 28 -6.58 -17.64 -11.86
C ALA A 28 -8.02 -18.17 -11.82
N ASP A 29 -8.75 -17.91 -10.71
CA ASP A 29 -10.14 -18.29 -10.52
C ASP A 29 -10.98 -17.06 -10.12
N PRO A 30 -11.57 -16.35 -11.10
CA PRO A 30 -12.40 -15.18 -10.83
C PRO A 30 -13.66 -15.49 -10.00
N ASP A 31 -14.26 -16.66 -10.19
CA ASP A 31 -15.50 -17.01 -9.50
C ASP A 31 -15.25 -17.34 -8.03
N ALA A 32 -14.12 -17.98 -7.72
CA ALA A 32 -13.69 -18.18 -6.34
C ALA A 32 -13.44 -16.84 -5.64
N LEU A 33 -12.81 -15.86 -6.30
CA LEU A 33 -12.59 -14.53 -5.71
C LEU A 33 -13.91 -13.79 -5.46
N ARG A 34 -14.88 -13.86 -6.40
CA ARG A 34 -16.22 -13.27 -6.21
C ARG A 34 -16.94 -13.86 -5.01
N ALA A 35 -16.94 -15.19 -4.92
CA ALA A 35 -17.59 -15.90 -3.81
C ALA A 35 -16.97 -15.51 -2.47
N GLU A 36 -15.65 -15.45 -2.40
CA GLU A 36 -14.94 -15.09 -1.17
C GLU A 36 -15.16 -13.62 -0.79
N ALA A 37 -15.13 -12.69 -1.74
CA ALA A 37 -15.45 -11.28 -1.50
C ALA A 37 -16.86 -11.10 -0.96
N SER A 38 -17.85 -11.82 -1.52
CA SER A 38 -19.23 -11.78 -1.03
C SER A 38 -19.36 -12.34 0.39
N ARG A 39 -18.66 -13.43 0.70
CA ARG A 39 -18.62 -14.02 2.04
C ARG A 39 -18.02 -13.03 3.06
N LEU A 40 -16.89 -12.44 2.72
CA LEU A 40 -16.19 -11.48 3.59
C LEU A 40 -16.99 -10.19 3.78
N ALA A 41 -17.74 -9.74 2.78
CA ALA A 41 -18.58 -8.52 2.87
C ALA A 41 -19.65 -8.62 3.96
N THR A 42 -20.13 -9.83 4.30
CA THR A 42 -21.10 -10.02 5.37
C THR A 42 -20.50 -9.98 6.78
N ALA A 43 -19.18 -10.13 6.88
CA ALA A 43 -18.46 -10.27 8.15
C ALA A 43 -17.56 -9.04 8.48
N THR A 44 -17.46 -8.07 7.57
CA THR A 44 -16.50 -6.96 7.71
C THR A 44 -17.19 -5.59 7.57
N PRO A 45 -16.66 -4.55 8.24
CA PRO A 45 -17.21 -3.20 8.13
C PRO A 45 -17.10 -2.64 6.70
N GLU A 46 -17.97 -1.70 6.34
CA GLU A 46 -17.81 -0.88 5.14
C GLU A 46 -16.45 -0.14 5.18
N GLY A 47 -15.88 0.14 4.02
CA GLY A 47 -14.57 0.79 3.92
C GLY A 47 -13.39 -0.14 4.22
N SER A 48 -13.60 -1.44 4.23
CA SER A 48 -12.54 -2.45 4.34
C SER A 48 -11.86 -2.70 2.99
N LEU A 49 -10.61 -3.13 3.03
CA LEU A 49 -9.78 -3.40 1.85
C LEU A 49 -9.66 -4.91 1.61
N LEU A 50 -10.04 -5.38 0.42
CA LEU A 50 -9.82 -6.74 -0.04
C LEU A 50 -8.36 -6.94 -0.47
N VAL A 51 -7.71 -7.97 0.03
CA VAL A 51 -6.30 -8.25 -0.21
C VAL A 51 -6.10 -9.71 -0.61
N LEU A 52 -5.30 -9.92 -1.65
CA LEU A 52 -4.72 -11.22 -1.97
C LEU A 52 -3.43 -11.38 -1.18
N HIS A 53 -3.29 -12.51 -0.49
CA HIS A 53 -2.10 -12.79 0.31
C HIS A 53 -0.83 -12.76 -0.57
N GLU A 54 0.29 -12.30 -0.04
CA GLU A 54 1.56 -12.18 -0.79
C GLU A 54 2.08 -13.51 -1.34
N ARG A 55 1.66 -14.65 -0.77
CA ARG A 55 1.94 -15.99 -1.30
C ARG A 55 1.22 -16.26 -2.62
N VAL A 56 0.08 -15.62 -2.85
CA VAL A 56 -0.71 -15.72 -4.10
C VAL A 56 -0.18 -14.72 -5.10
N LEU A 57 0.03 -13.48 -4.66
CA LEU A 57 0.41 -12.39 -5.55
C LEU A 57 1.44 -11.46 -4.87
N PRO A 58 2.73 -11.63 -5.18
CA PRO A 58 3.80 -10.87 -4.53
C PRO A 58 3.84 -9.40 -4.98
N ALA A 59 4.51 -8.57 -4.17
CA ALA A 59 4.63 -7.13 -4.40
C ALA A 59 5.25 -6.79 -5.77
N SER A 60 6.24 -7.59 -6.23
CA SER A 60 6.88 -7.41 -7.54
C SER A 60 5.90 -7.50 -8.71
N LYS A 61 4.87 -8.33 -8.61
CA LYS A 61 3.83 -8.47 -9.62
C LYS A 61 2.78 -7.36 -9.54
N LEU A 62 2.38 -6.99 -8.33
CA LEU A 62 1.34 -5.98 -8.09
C LEU A 62 1.81 -4.56 -8.40
N ALA A 63 3.06 -4.20 -8.07
CA ALA A 63 3.56 -2.84 -8.19
C ALA A 63 3.40 -2.26 -9.61
N HIS A 64 3.61 -3.08 -10.63
CA HIS A 64 3.49 -2.68 -12.04
C HIS A 64 2.05 -2.44 -12.50
N LEU A 65 1.05 -2.83 -11.70
CA LEU A 65 -0.38 -2.65 -12.02
C LEU A 65 -0.95 -1.35 -11.46
N MET A 66 -0.25 -0.69 -10.54
CA MET A 66 -0.67 0.62 -10.07
C MET A 66 -0.72 1.60 -11.24
N ARG A 67 -1.70 2.51 -11.24
CA ARG A 67 -1.93 3.48 -12.30
C ARG A 67 -2.25 4.85 -11.72
N LEU A 68 -1.56 5.88 -12.20
CA LEU A 68 -1.93 7.27 -11.94
C LEU A 68 -2.02 8.06 -13.25
N PRO A 69 -2.91 9.06 -13.33
CA PRO A 69 -2.89 9.99 -14.45
C PRO A 69 -1.54 10.69 -14.55
N ALA A 70 -1.00 10.83 -15.75
CA ALA A 70 0.19 11.61 -15.96
C ALA A 70 -0.06 13.08 -15.58
N PRO A 71 0.90 13.79 -14.96
CA PRO A 71 0.76 15.21 -14.70
C PRO A 71 0.64 15.96 -16.04
N GLY A 72 -0.49 16.61 -16.29
CA GLY A 72 -0.79 17.30 -17.54
C GLY A 72 -1.78 18.42 -17.33
N ARG A 73 -1.98 19.27 -18.38
CA ARG A 73 -3.00 20.31 -18.36
C ARG A 73 -4.39 19.68 -18.27
N ALA A 74 -5.25 20.25 -17.44
CA ALA A 74 -6.66 19.87 -17.35
C ALA A 74 -7.29 19.87 -18.77
N GLY A 75 -7.83 18.73 -19.21
CA GLY A 75 -8.52 18.58 -20.49
C GLY A 75 -7.81 17.76 -21.57
N ALA A 76 -6.55 17.39 -21.43
CA ALA A 76 -5.97 16.33 -22.25
C ALA A 76 -6.38 14.98 -21.65
N ALA A 77 -6.87 14.03 -22.45
CA ALA A 77 -7.01 12.64 -22.05
C ALA A 77 -5.62 12.17 -21.61
N GLY A 78 -5.38 12.17 -20.26
CA GLY A 78 -4.04 12.08 -19.71
C GLY A 78 -3.45 10.71 -19.96
N GLU A 79 -2.25 10.67 -20.44
CA GLU A 79 -1.41 9.47 -20.41
C GLU A 79 -1.40 8.90 -19.00
N VAL A 80 -1.57 7.59 -18.86
CA VAL A 80 -1.53 6.88 -17.59
C VAL A 80 -0.09 6.48 -17.30
N ARG A 81 0.38 6.72 -16.09
CA ARG A 81 1.69 6.28 -15.61
C ARG A 81 1.56 4.97 -14.86
N GLU A 82 2.30 3.97 -15.35
CA GLU A 82 2.37 2.65 -14.72
C GLU A 82 3.27 2.68 -13.48
N GLY A 83 2.89 1.89 -12.47
CA GLY A 83 3.68 1.71 -11.28
C GLY A 83 4.98 0.95 -11.54
N PHE A 84 5.93 1.09 -10.61
CA PHE A 84 7.20 0.38 -10.67
C PHE A 84 7.81 0.20 -9.28
N VAL A 85 8.74 -0.75 -9.18
CA VAL A 85 9.63 -0.90 -8.03
C VAL A 85 10.94 -0.18 -8.35
N VAL A 86 11.49 0.58 -7.39
CA VAL A 86 12.78 1.28 -7.58
C VAL A 86 13.90 0.28 -7.88
N GLU A 87 14.86 0.70 -8.70
CA GLU A 87 15.90 -0.19 -9.24
C GLU A 87 16.80 -0.83 -8.17
N ASP A 88 16.96 -0.19 -7.02
CA ASP A 88 17.76 -0.67 -5.91
C ASP A 88 16.95 -1.49 -4.87
N MET A 89 15.72 -1.90 -5.20
CA MET A 89 14.87 -2.79 -4.40
C MET A 89 14.52 -4.06 -5.18
N THR A 90 15.54 -4.70 -5.78
CA THR A 90 15.38 -5.96 -6.53
C THR A 90 14.90 -7.12 -5.66
N ASP A 91 15.01 -6.96 -4.36
CA ASP A 91 14.64 -7.87 -3.28
C ASP A 91 13.26 -7.48 -2.65
N VAL A 92 12.38 -6.82 -3.40
CA VAL A 92 11.10 -6.29 -2.89
C VAL A 92 10.23 -7.38 -2.25
N ASP A 93 10.25 -8.60 -2.77
CA ASP A 93 9.48 -9.73 -2.26
C ASP A 93 10.08 -10.37 -0.99
N ASP A 94 11.28 -9.96 -0.58
CA ASP A 94 11.88 -10.37 0.71
C ASP A 94 11.35 -9.54 1.89
N PHE A 95 10.63 -8.44 1.62
CA PHE A 95 10.01 -7.61 2.66
C PHE A 95 8.70 -8.24 3.13
N ARG A 96 8.83 -9.19 4.05
CA ARG A 96 7.74 -10.02 4.58
C ARG A 96 7.03 -9.36 5.75
N PRO A 97 5.78 -9.78 6.07
CA PRO A 97 5.07 -9.34 7.26
C PRO A 97 5.89 -9.58 8.53
N THR A 98 5.89 -8.59 9.40
CA THR A 98 6.52 -8.68 10.73
C THR A 98 5.55 -9.29 11.76
N ALA A 99 6.05 -9.60 12.96
CA ALA A 99 5.21 -10.04 14.07
C ALA A 99 4.12 -9.02 14.49
N HIS A 100 4.27 -7.75 14.09
CA HIS A 100 3.26 -6.71 14.34
C HIS A 100 2.17 -6.65 13.24
N ALA A 101 2.33 -7.39 12.16
CA ALA A 101 1.38 -7.46 11.04
C ALA A 101 1.04 -8.92 10.74
N VAL A 102 0.43 -9.60 11.73
CA VAL A 102 0.01 -11.00 11.58
C VAL A 102 -1.09 -11.09 10.54
N LEU A 103 -0.86 -11.90 9.50
CA LEU A 103 -1.82 -12.12 8.42
C LEU A 103 -2.69 -13.35 8.72
N PRO A 104 -3.96 -13.37 8.27
CA PRO A 104 -4.77 -14.59 8.25
C PRO A 104 -4.12 -15.68 7.39
N ASP A 105 -4.31 -16.95 7.78
CA ASP A 105 -3.91 -18.09 6.93
C ASP A 105 -4.98 -18.36 5.85
N ALA A 106 -5.16 -17.38 4.98
CA ALA A 106 -6.10 -17.40 3.87
C ALA A 106 -5.47 -16.77 2.64
N ASP A 107 -5.86 -17.19 1.43
CA ASP A 107 -5.35 -16.62 0.18
C ASP A 107 -5.96 -15.25 -0.11
N VAL A 108 -7.16 -15.02 0.39
CA VAL A 108 -7.89 -13.75 0.32
C VAL A 108 -8.32 -13.36 1.73
N TYR A 109 -8.10 -12.13 2.11
CA TYR A 109 -8.50 -11.60 3.42
C TYR A 109 -8.88 -10.12 3.31
N VAL A 110 -9.36 -9.57 4.41
CA VAL A 110 -9.80 -8.17 4.49
C VAL A 110 -9.00 -7.43 5.55
N VAL A 111 -8.59 -6.23 5.22
CA VAL A 111 -7.98 -5.25 6.13
C VAL A 111 -9.07 -4.26 6.54
N ALA A 112 -9.38 -4.21 7.83
CA ALA A 112 -10.41 -3.36 8.39
C ALA A 112 -9.86 -1.96 8.73
N ASP A 113 -10.61 -0.92 8.38
CA ASP A 113 -10.30 0.49 8.70
C ASP A 113 -8.84 0.87 8.39
N PRO A 114 -8.38 0.74 7.13
CA PRO A 114 -7.05 1.19 6.76
C PRO A 114 -6.94 2.70 6.82
N THR A 115 -5.88 3.21 7.43
CA THR A 115 -5.55 4.64 7.46
C THR A 115 -4.15 4.89 6.91
N ARG A 116 -3.96 6.06 6.28
CA ARG A 116 -2.65 6.46 5.75
C ARG A 116 -1.68 6.89 6.85
N GLY A 117 -2.17 7.20 8.05
CA GLY A 117 -1.37 7.65 9.19
C GLY A 117 -0.77 9.04 8.99
N ASP A 118 -1.53 9.96 8.39
CA ASP A 118 -1.08 11.35 8.13
C ASP A 118 -0.76 12.13 9.41
N GLU A 119 -1.38 11.77 10.52
CA GLU A 119 -1.13 12.31 11.86
C GLU A 119 0.27 11.97 12.37
N MET A 120 0.89 10.92 11.83
CA MET A 120 2.25 10.49 12.15
C MET A 120 3.30 11.03 11.16
N ARG A 121 2.97 11.99 10.31
CA ARG A 121 3.98 12.69 9.49
C ARG A 121 5.03 13.31 10.39
N SER A 122 6.26 13.33 9.94
CA SER A 122 7.44 13.74 10.71
C SER A 122 7.83 12.80 11.86
N TRP A 123 7.19 11.64 11.99
CA TRP A 123 7.64 10.54 12.85
C TRP A 123 8.52 9.58 12.05
N SER A 124 9.43 8.93 12.73
CA SER A 124 10.14 7.77 12.18
C SER A 124 9.31 6.50 12.36
N PRO A 125 9.51 5.46 11.53
CA PRO A 125 8.95 4.13 11.78
C PRO A 125 9.18 3.60 13.20
N ALA A 126 10.36 3.88 13.76
CA ALA A 126 10.73 3.45 15.11
C ALA A 126 9.85 4.09 16.20
N GLU A 127 9.43 5.34 16.02
CA GLU A 127 8.54 6.06 16.93
C GLU A 127 7.08 5.66 16.72
N ALA A 128 6.69 5.44 15.47
CA ALA A 128 5.30 5.18 15.12
C ALA A 128 4.84 3.76 15.52
N LEU A 129 5.69 2.75 15.38
CA LEU A 129 5.30 1.36 15.64
C LEU A 129 4.77 1.14 17.07
N PRO A 130 5.45 1.56 18.15
CA PRO A 130 4.89 1.43 19.49
C PRO A 130 3.59 2.24 19.66
N ALA A 131 3.49 3.45 19.11
CA ALA A 131 2.29 4.25 19.21
C ALA A 131 1.08 3.63 18.48
N MET A 132 1.29 2.99 17.33
CA MET A 132 0.25 2.20 16.65
C MET A 132 -0.22 1.04 17.53
N THR A 133 0.73 0.29 18.11
CA THR A 133 0.44 -0.85 18.97
C THR A 133 -0.35 -0.41 20.21
N ASP A 134 0.05 0.67 20.85
CA ASP A 134 -0.63 1.23 22.03
C ASP A 134 -2.04 1.72 21.70
N ALA A 135 -2.27 2.18 20.47
CA ALA A 135 -3.58 2.54 19.95
C ALA A 135 -4.43 1.33 19.48
N GLY A 136 -3.95 0.10 19.66
CA GLY A 136 -4.63 -1.11 19.22
C GLY A 136 -4.67 -1.26 17.69
N ARG A 137 -3.77 -0.59 16.96
CA ARG A 137 -3.67 -0.68 15.51
C ARG A 137 -2.47 -1.54 15.09
N THR A 138 -2.53 -2.05 13.88
CA THR A 138 -1.49 -2.89 13.26
C THR A 138 -0.95 -2.20 12.01
N PRO A 139 0.38 -2.17 11.79
CA PRO A 139 0.95 -1.54 10.61
C PRO A 139 0.54 -2.29 9.33
N LEU A 140 0.32 -1.57 8.22
CA LEU A 140 0.08 -2.19 6.92
C LEU A 140 1.35 -2.85 6.39
N THR A 141 1.17 -4.00 5.72
CA THR A 141 2.21 -4.64 4.92
C THR A 141 2.35 -3.96 3.56
N LEU A 142 3.46 -4.23 2.86
CA LEU A 142 3.69 -3.69 1.52
C LEU A 142 2.60 -4.10 0.53
N VAL A 143 2.22 -5.38 0.53
CA VAL A 143 1.20 -5.92 -0.37
C VAL A 143 -0.17 -5.27 -0.09
N GLU A 144 -0.53 -5.05 1.17
CA GLU A 144 -1.75 -4.32 1.54
C GLU A 144 -1.74 -2.88 1.04
N GLY A 145 -0.61 -2.19 1.18
CA GLY A 145 -0.46 -0.83 0.67
C GLY A 145 -0.61 -0.75 -0.85
N ILE A 146 -0.07 -1.73 -1.58
CA ILE A 146 -0.23 -1.81 -3.04
C ILE A 146 -1.69 -2.10 -3.41
N HIS A 147 -2.36 -3.05 -2.75
CA HIS A 147 -3.79 -3.32 -2.97
C HIS A 147 -4.62 -2.06 -2.74
N TRP A 148 -4.32 -1.29 -1.69
CA TRP A 148 -5.02 -0.03 -1.45
C TRP A 148 -4.84 0.95 -2.61
N ALA A 149 -3.62 1.11 -3.12
CA ALA A 149 -3.35 1.96 -4.28
C ALA A 149 -4.02 1.45 -5.56
N LEU A 150 -4.19 0.14 -5.72
CA LEU A 150 -4.93 -0.46 -6.84
C LEU A 150 -6.43 -0.18 -6.74
N GLN A 151 -7.02 -0.25 -5.55
CA GLN A 151 -8.45 0.01 -5.34
C GLN A 151 -8.76 1.50 -5.37
N THR A 152 -7.85 2.32 -4.88
CA THR A 152 -8.07 3.76 -4.70
C THR A 152 -6.79 4.51 -5.08
N PRO A 153 -6.54 4.74 -6.39
CA PRO A 153 -5.30 5.39 -6.85
C PRO A 153 -5.01 6.73 -6.17
N GLY A 154 -6.06 7.49 -5.82
CA GLY A 154 -5.95 8.77 -5.10
C GLY A 154 -5.45 8.66 -3.66
N ILE A 155 -5.21 7.47 -3.11
CA ILE A 155 -4.57 7.32 -1.80
C ILE A 155 -3.11 7.77 -1.81
N ILE A 156 -2.49 7.79 -2.99
CA ILE A 156 -1.15 8.31 -3.24
C ILE A 156 -1.29 9.65 -3.97
N GLU A 157 -0.96 10.73 -3.29
CA GLU A 157 -1.00 12.09 -3.84
C GLU A 157 0.36 12.78 -3.68
N ALA A 158 0.57 13.85 -4.43
CA ALA A 158 1.78 14.67 -4.25
C ALA A 158 1.85 15.20 -2.81
N ASN A 159 2.95 14.92 -2.12
CA ASN A 159 3.17 15.24 -0.71
C ASN A 159 2.21 14.57 0.30
N ALA A 160 1.48 13.55 -0.12
CA ALA A 160 0.59 12.77 0.73
C ALA A 160 0.68 11.29 0.34
N CYS A 161 1.72 10.64 0.79
CA CYS A 161 2.09 9.25 0.55
C CYS A 161 2.28 8.52 1.88
N PHE A 162 2.64 7.24 1.86
CA PHE A 162 2.75 6.48 3.11
C PHE A 162 3.80 5.37 3.07
N MET A 163 4.27 5.01 4.25
CA MET A 163 5.11 3.85 4.51
C MET A 163 4.26 2.67 4.98
N THR A 164 4.71 1.47 4.62
CA THR A 164 4.09 0.18 4.99
C THR A 164 5.04 -0.57 5.92
N ILE A 165 5.14 -0.08 7.15
CA ILE A 165 6.14 -0.53 8.14
C ILE A 165 5.85 -1.93 8.71
N GLY A 166 4.71 -2.52 8.37
CA GLY A 166 4.36 -3.91 8.65
C GLY A 166 5.17 -4.93 7.86
N SER A 167 5.87 -4.52 6.79
CA SER A 167 6.76 -5.39 6.02
C SER A 167 8.22 -5.01 6.24
N ARG A 168 9.05 -6.00 6.55
CA ARG A 168 10.51 -5.84 6.71
C ARG A 168 11.25 -7.04 6.15
N LYS A 169 12.45 -6.80 5.64
CA LYS A 169 13.36 -7.87 5.25
C LYS A 169 14.18 -8.32 6.46
N THR A 170 14.28 -9.64 6.66
CA THR A 170 15.19 -10.23 7.64
C THR A 170 16.54 -10.50 6.97
N LYS A 171 17.61 -10.01 7.57
CA LYS A 171 18.98 -10.25 7.13
C LYS A 171 19.45 -11.66 7.55
N PRO A 172 20.55 -12.20 6.96
CA PRO A 172 21.06 -13.52 7.31
C PRO A 172 21.43 -13.70 8.79
N ASN A 173 21.74 -12.62 9.49
CA ASN A 173 22.04 -12.64 10.93
C ASN A 173 20.80 -12.59 11.83
N GLY A 174 19.59 -12.59 11.25
CA GLY A 174 18.32 -12.51 11.96
C GLY A 174 17.82 -11.09 12.25
N ASP A 175 18.65 -10.07 12.08
CA ASP A 175 18.22 -8.67 12.25
C ASP A 175 17.31 -8.22 11.10
N LEU A 176 16.43 -7.26 11.39
CA LEU A 176 15.67 -6.60 10.35
C LEU A 176 16.55 -5.59 9.58
N ASP A 177 16.39 -5.57 8.25
CA ASP A 177 17.00 -4.54 7.40
C ASP A 177 16.47 -3.16 7.81
N THR A 178 17.30 -2.14 7.77
CA THR A 178 16.89 -0.76 8.09
C THR A 178 16.06 -0.12 6.99
N ARG A 179 16.05 -0.68 5.78
CA ARG A 179 15.14 -0.28 4.71
C ARG A 179 13.71 -0.67 5.09
N THR A 180 12.78 0.24 4.86
CA THR A 180 11.34 0.09 5.18
C THR A 180 10.53 0.49 3.97
N PRO A 181 9.63 -0.36 3.46
CA PRO A 181 8.88 -0.08 2.24
C PRO A 181 7.97 1.13 2.37
N ALA A 182 7.81 1.82 1.25
CA ALA A 182 6.90 2.96 1.13
C ALA A 182 6.36 3.07 -0.30
N LEU A 183 5.20 3.70 -0.44
CA LEU A 183 4.57 4.01 -1.72
C LEU A 183 4.49 5.52 -1.89
N TRP A 184 4.95 6.03 -3.05
CA TRP A 184 4.86 7.46 -3.38
C TRP A 184 4.89 7.71 -4.88
N ILE A 185 4.80 8.98 -5.28
CA ILE A 185 4.83 9.41 -6.68
C ILE A 185 6.27 9.78 -7.05
N SER A 186 6.76 9.25 -8.16
CA SER A 186 8.07 9.59 -8.70
C SER A 186 8.14 11.06 -9.11
N SER A 187 9.17 11.77 -8.65
CA SER A 187 9.49 13.12 -9.10
C SER A 187 10.07 13.16 -10.52
N GLY A 188 10.48 12.00 -11.06
CA GLY A 188 11.16 11.89 -12.36
C GLY A 188 12.61 12.34 -12.32
N THR A 189 13.23 12.41 -11.14
CA THR A 189 14.63 12.79 -10.95
C THR A 189 15.47 11.60 -10.50
N GLY A 190 16.78 11.74 -10.56
CA GLY A 190 17.72 10.70 -10.15
C GLY A 190 17.52 9.40 -10.95
N ARG A 191 17.56 8.26 -10.27
CA ARG A 191 17.44 6.92 -10.88
C ARG A 191 16.07 6.65 -11.51
N ASP A 192 15.01 7.31 -11.05
CA ASP A 192 13.67 7.13 -11.65
C ASP A 192 13.62 7.57 -13.12
N GLY A 193 14.34 8.64 -13.46
CA GLY A 193 14.37 9.23 -14.81
C GLY A 193 13.09 9.97 -15.16
N ARG A 194 13.16 10.87 -16.14
CA ARG A 194 12.06 11.75 -16.55
C ARG A 194 10.83 11.00 -17.06
N ALA A 195 11.03 9.83 -17.68
CA ALA A 195 9.95 9.01 -18.22
C ALA A 195 8.98 8.52 -17.13
N ARG A 196 9.47 8.32 -15.89
CA ARG A 196 8.67 7.86 -14.76
C ARG A 196 8.09 8.99 -13.91
N LYS A 197 8.24 10.27 -14.32
CA LYS A 197 7.66 11.39 -13.58
C LYS A 197 6.14 11.23 -13.45
N GLY A 198 5.63 11.32 -12.22
CA GLY A 198 4.22 11.17 -11.90
C GLY A 198 3.75 9.71 -11.76
N ALA A 199 4.63 8.73 -12.00
CA ALA A 199 4.28 7.33 -11.81
C ALA A 199 4.22 6.96 -10.32
N PRO A 200 3.27 6.11 -9.89
CA PRO A 200 3.30 5.53 -8.55
C PRO A 200 4.48 4.59 -8.44
N LYS A 201 5.16 4.58 -7.29
CA LYS A 201 6.30 3.68 -7.10
C LYS A 201 6.33 3.04 -5.73
N VAL A 202 6.84 1.82 -5.69
CA VAL A 202 7.31 1.15 -4.49
C VAL A 202 8.79 1.43 -4.34
N GLY A 203 9.19 1.87 -3.16
CA GLY A 203 10.58 2.04 -2.78
C GLY A 203 10.73 1.89 -1.29
N TRP A 204 11.77 2.49 -0.73
CA TRP A 204 12.07 2.35 0.70
C TRP A 204 12.64 3.64 1.30
N CYS A 205 12.43 3.80 2.59
CA CYS A 205 13.08 4.80 3.44
C CYS A 205 13.75 4.10 4.62
N TRP A 206 14.66 4.79 5.31
CA TRP A 206 15.30 4.22 6.48
C TRP A 206 14.35 4.18 7.70
N TRP A 207 14.46 3.15 8.51
CA TRP A 207 13.68 2.93 9.73
C TRP A 207 13.71 4.11 10.71
N GLY A 208 14.83 4.82 10.79
CA GLY A 208 15.00 5.98 11.67
C GLY A 208 14.68 7.34 11.02
N ASN A 209 14.33 7.39 9.74
CA ASN A 209 14.10 8.65 9.05
C ASN A 209 12.69 9.20 9.30
N ARG A 210 12.59 10.52 9.31
CA ARG A 210 11.34 11.27 9.43
C ARG A 210 11.05 12.01 8.15
N HIS A 211 9.81 11.98 7.69
CA HIS A 211 9.36 12.64 6.46
C HIS A 211 8.08 13.43 6.70
N THR A 212 8.04 14.66 6.22
CA THR A 212 6.86 15.54 6.36
C THR A 212 5.71 15.18 5.41
N TRP A 213 5.96 14.29 4.46
CA TRP A 213 5.04 13.91 3.38
C TRP A 213 4.67 12.42 3.35
N LEU A 214 5.28 11.60 4.19
CA LEU A 214 4.93 10.19 4.38
C LEU A 214 4.15 10.02 5.67
N GLY A 215 2.94 9.49 5.56
CA GLY A 215 2.21 8.91 6.67
C GLY A 215 2.77 7.52 7.00
N LEU A 216 2.32 6.94 8.09
CA LEU A 216 2.69 5.59 8.52
C LEU A 216 1.42 4.74 8.57
N ALA A 217 1.17 3.98 7.51
CA ALA A 217 -0.11 3.34 7.28
C ALA A 217 -0.38 2.20 8.26
N SER A 218 -1.60 2.15 8.77
CA SER A 218 -2.05 1.15 9.74
C SER A 218 -3.50 0.74 9.49
N ALA A 219 -3.94 -0.32 10.17
CA ALA A 219 -5.31 -0.82 10.14
C ALA A 219 -5.82 -1.15 11.55
N ALA A 220 -7.12 -1.30 11.72
CA ALA A 220 -7.71 -1.80 12.95
C ALA A 220 -7.47 -3.31 13.13
N GLY A 221 -7.37 -4.06 12.03
CA GLY A 221 -7.13 -5.50 12.08
C GLY A 221 -7.31 -6.17 10.72
N ARG A 222 -7.27 -7.51 10.73
CA ARG A 222 -7.45 -8.37 9.55
C ARG A 222 -8.44 -9.49 9.86
N VAL A 223 -9.25 -9.84 8.86
CA VAL A 223 -10.27 -10.89 8.93
C VAL A 223 -10.12 -11.85 7.75
#